data_0483dfde896423826f33a2798d9b5d2e
#
_entry.id   0483dfde896423826f33a2798d9b5d2e
#
_cell.length_a   1.000
_cell.length_b   1.000
_cell.length_c   1.000
_cell.angle_alpha   90.00
_cell.angle_beta   90.00
_cell.angle_gamma   90.00
#
_symmetry.space_group_name_H-M   'P 1'
#
loop_
_entity.id
_entity.type
_entity.pdbx_description
1 polymer ?
#
loop_
_entity_poly.entity_id
_entity_poly.type
_entity_poly.pdbx_seq_one_letter_code
_entity_poly.pdbx_strand_id
1 'polypeptide(L)'
;MNPKKNEWQEAIMAAAYRNYGKGLTSRAFFKTNDRTNSEDLVQETFTKTWVYLVKGGRIEIMKAFLYHVLNYLIIDGYRKHKINSLEELIEKGHEPSIDTSHQLYNTLDGKAAALLIQRLPEKYKKIMNMRYIQLLSIKEIATITGQSRNVIAVQAYRGLEKLKRLYHSR
;
A
#
# COMPACT_ATOMS: atom_id res chain seq x y z
N MET A 1 -16.94 -28.47 2.74
CA MET A 1 -16.36 -27.27 3.35
C MET A 1 -16.28 -27.54 4.84
N ASN A 2 -15.11 -27.37 5.49
CA ASN A 2 -14.92 -27.77 6.88
C ASN A 2 -15.42 -26.66 7.82
N PRO A 3 -16.51 -26.84 8.62
CA PRO A 3 -17.13 -25.79 9.42
C PRO A 3 -16.15 -25.13 10.41
N LYS A 4 -15.27 -25.90 11.04
CA LYS A 4 -14.26 -25.38 11.98
C LYS A 4 -13.25 -24.42 11.36
N LYS A 5 -12.98 -24.54 10.05
CA LYS A 5 -12.05 -23.64 9.35
C LYS A 5 -12.69 -22.27 9.10
N ASN A 6 -13.99 -22.22 8.86
CA ASN A 6 -14.73 -20.97 8.65
C ASN A 6 -14.86 -20.18 9.96
N GLU A 7 -15.20 -20.82 11.07
CA GLU A 7 -15.32 -20.19 12.38
C GLU A 7 -14.00 -19.50 12.81
N TRP A 8 -12.87 -20.16 12.57
CA TRP A 8 -11.56 -19.58 12.85
C TRP A 8 -11.25 -18.36 11.98
N GLN A 9 -11.59 -18.42 10.69
CA GLN A 9 -11.40 -17.29 9.77
C GLN A 9 -12.30 -16.10 10.13
N GLU A 10 -13.54 -16.35 10.52
CA GLU A 10 -14.48 -15.33 11.02
C GLU A 10 -13.96 -14.67 12.28
N ALA A 11 -13.47 -15.43 13.25
CA ALA A 11 -12.90 -14.90 14.48
C ALA A 11 -11.68 -14.00 14.23
N ILE A 12 -10.79 -14.40 13.31
CA ILE A 12 -9.63 -13.59 12.89
C ILE A 12 -10.10 -12.29 12.26
N MET A 13 -11.07 -12.33 11.35
CA MET A 13 -11.57 -11.13 10.67
C MET A 13 -12.28 -10.19 11.63
N ALA A 14 -13.08 -10.71 12.55
CA ALA A 14 -13.73 -9.90 13.59
C ALA A 14 -12.70 -9.21 14.50
N ALA A 15 -11.65 -9.93 14.90
CA ALA A 15 -10.54 -9.34 15.67
C ALA A 15 -9.78 -8.29 14.85
N ALA A 16 -9.52 -8.55 13.58
CA ALA A 16 -8.85 -7.62 12.69
C ALA A 16 -9.68 -6.33 12.50
N TYR A 17 -10.99 -6.44 12.35
CA TYR A 17 -11.87 -5.29 12.24
C TYR A 17 -11.86 -4.43 13.52
N ARG A 18 -12.00 -5.06 14.70
CA ARG A 18 -11.92 -4.35 15.98
C ARG A 18 -10.61 -3.63 16.18
N ASN A 19 -9.49 -4.26 15.83
CA ASN A 19 -8.16 -3.73 16.09
C ASN A 19 -7.70 -2.69 15.06
N TYR A 20 -8.11 -2.81 13.81
CA TYR A 20 -7.54 -2.02 12.70
C TYR A 20 -8.56 -1.17 11.95
N GLY A 21 -9.87 -1.43 12.09
CA GLY A 21 -10.92 -0.76 11.33
C GLY A 21 -10.85 0.76 11.42
N LYS A 22 -10.81 1.32 12.64
CA LYS A 22 -10.69 2.78 12.86
C LYS A 22 -9.44 3.38 12.21
N GLY A 23 -8.30 2.69 12.31
CA GLY A 23 -7.04 3.16 11.72
C GLY A 23 -7.06 3.13 10.19
N LEU A 24 -7.69 2.11 9.61
CA LEU A 24 -7.89 2.02 8.16
C LEU A 24 -8.81 3.12 7.65
N THR A 25 -9.95 3.37 8.33
CA THR A 25 -10.88 4.45 7.96
C THR A 25 -10.20 5.83 8.05
N SER A 26 -9.47 6.10 9.13
CA SER A 26 -8.71 7.35 9.25
C SER A 26 -7.68 7.52 8.14
N ARG A 27 -6.99 6.44 7.75
CA ARG A 27 -6.03 6.48 6.66
C ARG A 27 -6.70 6.67 5.29
N ALA A 28 -7.80 5.99 5.04
CA ALA A 28 -8.58 6.15 3.81
C ALA A 28 -9.08 7.60 3.69
N PHE A 29 -9.69 8.13 4.75
CA PHE A 29 -10.17 9.50 4.79
C PHE A 29 -9.05 10.53 4.55
N PHE A 30 -7.91 10.37 5.19
CA PHE A 30 -6.75 11.25 4.96
C PHE A 30 -6.29 11.26 3.50
N LYS A 31 -6.50 10.16 2.76
CA LYS A 31 -6.09 10.03 1.36
C LYS A 31 -7.17 10.47 0.38
N THR A 32 -8.43 10.21 0.67
CA THR A 32 -9.55 10.47 -0.27
C THR A 32 -10.27 11.78 0.03
N ASN A 33 -10.15 12.29 1.27
CA ASN A 33 -10.92 13.43 1.81
C ASN A 33 -12.44 13.26 1.64
N ASP A 34 -12.90 12.03 1.56
CA ASP A 34 -14.30 11.63 1.38
C ASP A 34 -14.64 10.51 2.36
N ARG A 35 -15.63 10.76 3.23
CA ARG A 35 -16.01 9.82 4.29
C ARG A 35 -16.66 8.56 3.73
N THR A 36 -17.62 8.72 2.82
CA THR A 36 -18.36 7.62 2.22
C THR A 36 -17.42 6.71 1.45
N ASN A 37 -16.60 7.27 0.56
CA ASN A 37 -15.59 6.53 -0.17
C ASN A 37 -14.58 5.85 0.76
N SER A 38 -14.23 6.47 1.88
CA SER A 38 -13.33 5.86 2.87
C SER A 38 -13.93 4.62 3.53
N GLU A 39 -15.19 4.67 3.89
CA GLU A 39 -15.92 3.56 4.50
C GLU A 39 -16.04 2.40 3.50
N ASP A 40 -16.37 2.68 2.24
CA ASP A 40 -16.44 1.69 1.15
C ASP A 40 -15.08 1.02 0.89
N LEU A 41 -14.01 1.79 0.81
CA LEU A 41 -12.65 1.27 0.64
C LEU A 41 -12.22 0.35 1.78
N VAL A 42 -12.62 0.67 3.01
CA VAL A 42 -12.35 -0.19 4.18
C VAL A 42 -13.17 -1.47 4.11
N GLN A 43 -14.44 -1.40 3.78
CA GLN A 43 -15.28 -2.60 3.58
C GLN A 43 -14.70 -3.50 2.48
N GLU A 44 -14.33 -2.92 1.34
CA GLU A 44 -13.71 -3.67 0.24
C GLU A 44 -12.37 -4.30 0.66
N THR A 45 -11.58 -3.59 1.49
CA THR A 45 -10.34 -4.12 2.06
C THR A 45 -10.60 -5.39 2.87
N PHE A 46 -11.59 -5.38 3.75
CA PHE A 46 -11.95 -6.56 4.55
C PHE A 46 -12.52 -7.68 3.69
N THR A 47 -13.36 -7.36 2.71
CA THR A 47 -13.91 -8.34 1.76
C THR A 47 -12.82 -9.05 0.96
N LYS A 48 -11.86 -8.31 0.40
CA LYS A 48 -10.72 -8.89 -0.33
C LYS A 48 -9.84 -9.74 0.58
N THR A 49 -9.62 -9.30 1.81
CA THR A 49 -8.86 -10.06 2.81
C THR A 49 -9.57 -11.36 3.18
N TRP A 50 -10.87 -11.31 3.37
CA TRP A 50 -11.71 -12.50 3.60
C TRP A 50 -11.60 -13.52 2.45
N VAL A 51 -11.81 -13.06 1.22
CA VAL A 51 -11.70 -13.91 0.03
C VAL A 51 -10.31 -14.54 -0.08
N TYR A 52 -9.25 -13.81 0.23
CA TYR A 52 -7.89 -14.33 0.25
C TYR A 52 -7.72 -15.47 1.28
N LEU A 53 -8.22 -15.29 2.51
CA LEU A 53 -8.17 -16.29 3.57
C LEU A 53 -8.98 -17.54 3.22
N VAL A 54 -10.20 -17.37 2.68
CA VAL A 54 -11.08 -18.49 2.28
C VAL A 54 -10.42 -19.33 1.18
N LYS A 55 -9.71 -18.71 0.24
CA LYS A 55 -8.94 -19.41 -0.80
C LYS A 55 -7.67 -20.10 -0.28
N GLY A 56 -7.43 -20.08 1.03
CA GLY A 56 -6.28 -20.74 1.67
C GLY A 56 -5.02 -19.87 1.76
N GLY A 57 -5.14 -18.57 1.51
CA GLY A 57 -4.06 -17.61 1.69
C GLY A 57 -3.59 -17.56 3.14
N ARG A 58 -2.27 -17.39 3.36
CA ARG A 58 -1.67 -17.20 4.69
C ARG A 58 -1.28 -15.75 4.87
N ILE A 59 -1.66 -15.15 6.00
CA ILE A 59 -1.33 -13.78 6.36
C ILE A 59 -0.46 -13.83 7.61
N GLU A 60 0.82 -13.47 7.47
CA GLU A 60 1.77 -13.45 8.59
C GLU A 60 1.52 -12.24 9.50
N ILE A 61 1.31 -11.07 8.92
CA ILE A 61 1.09 -9.82 9.64
C ILE A 61 -0.20 -9.17 9.13
N MET A 62 -1.31 -9.41 9.84
CA MET A 62 -2.65 -8.93 9.46
C MET A 62 -2.69 -7.41 9.21
N LYS A 63 -2.07 -6.61 10.11
CA LYS A 63 -2.00 -5.16 9.95
C LYS A 63 -1.38 -4.77 8.61
N ALA A 64 -0.22 -5.33 8.28
CA ALA A 64 0.49 -5.01 7.05
C ALA A 64 -0.32 -5.40 5.80
N PHE A 65 -0.96 -6.56 5.84
CA PHE A 65 -1.79 -7.05 4.75
C PHE A 65 -3.00 -6.13 4.50
N LEU A 66 -3.75 -5.78 5.53
CA LEU A 66 -4.90 -4.87 5.43
C LEU A 66 -4.51 -3.50 4.86
N TYR A 67 -3.42 -2.90 5.37
CA TYR A 67 -2.93 -1.63 4.85
C TYR A 67 -2.40 -1.74 3.41
N HIS A 68 -1.87 -2.89 3.02
CA HIS A 68 -1.46 -3.15 1.63
C HIS A 68 -2.69 -3.16 0.70
N VAL A 69 -3.72 -3.93 1.05
CA VAL A 69 -4.95 -4.00 0.25
C VAL A 69 -5.62 -2.63 0.17
N LEU A 70 -5.74 -1.90 1.30
CA LEU A 70 -6.31 -0.56 1.33
C LEU A 70 -5.56 0.42 0.41
N ASN A 71 -4.23 0.45 0.49
CA ASN A 71 -3.45 1.35 -0.36
C ASN A 71 -3.57 0.98 -1.84
N TYR A 72 -3.63 -0.32 -2.17
CA TYR A 72 -3.88 -0.75 -3.54
C TYR A 72 -5.23 -0.22 -4.06
N LEU A 73 -6.30 -0.34 -3.27
CA LEU A 73 -7.62 0.16 -3.62
C LEU A 73 -7.66 1.69 -3.79
N ILE A 74 -6.99 2.42 -2.90
CA ILE A 74 -6.86 3.88 -3.01
C ILE A 74 -6.16 4.27 -4.31
N ILE A 75 -5.04 3.63 -4.64
CA ILE A 75 -4.28 3.89 -5.87
C ILE A 75 -5.12 3.53 -7.11
N ASP A 76 -5.81 2.41 -7.08
CA ASP A 76 -6.69 1.98 -8.17
C ASP A 76 -7.84 2.97 -8.40
N GLY A 77 -8.44 3.48 -7.32
CA GLY A 77 -9.45 4.54 -7.36
C GLY A 77 -8.92 5.82 -8.01
N TYR A 78 -7.71 6.27 -7.64
CA TYR A 78 -7.08 7.44 -8.27
C TYR A 78 -6.77 7.21 -9.76
N ARG A 79 -6.36 6.01 -10.14
CA ARG A 79 -6.09 5.68 -11.54
C ARG A 79 -7.36 5.75 -12.38
N LYS A 80 -8.46 5.17 -11.90
CA LYS A 80 -9.77 5.22 -12.57
C LYS A 80 -10.28 6.67 -12.69
N HIS A 81 -10.15 7.45 -11.63
CA HIS A 81 -10.55 8.86 -11.65
C HIS A 81 -9.69 9.69 -12.62
N LYS A 82 -8.39 9.42 -12.72
CA LYS A 82 -7.48 10.09 -13.64
C LYS A 82 -7.76 9.73 -15.11
N ILE A 83 -8.15 8.50 -15.39
CA ILE A 83 -8.55 8.08 -16.75
C ILE A 83 -9.82 8.82 -17.17
N ASN A 84 -10.84 8.83 -16.32
CA ASN A 84 -12.11 9.54 -16.61
C ASN A 84 -11.88 11.05 -16.76
N SER A 85 -11.03 11.67 -15.92
CA SER A 85 -10.64 13.07 -16.02
C SER A 85 -9.79 13.36 -17.26
N LEU A 86 -8.99 12.40 -17.73
CA LEU A 86 -8.19 12.53 -18.95
C LEU A 86 -9.07 12.49 -20.20
N GLU A 87 -10.07 11.63 -20.24
CA GLU A 87 -11.07 11.59 -21.32
C GLU A 87 -11.84 12.90 -21.40
N GLU A 88 -12.28 13.46 -20.27
CA GLU A 88 -12.90 14.79 -20.20
C GLU A 88 -11.98 15.93 -20.63
N LEU A 89 -10.69 15.86 -20.32
CA LEU A 89 -9.69 16.87 -20.70
C LEU A 89 -9.31 16.79 -22.19
N ILE A 90 -9.25 15.58 -22.75
CA ILE A 90 -9.01 15.36 -24.19
C ILE A 90 -10.20 15.90 -25.00
N GLU A 91 -11.44 15.66 -24.55
CA GLU A 91 -12.64 16.24 -25.18
C GLU A 91 -12.65 17.78 -25.13
N LYS A 92 -12.00 18.39 -24.12
CA LYS A 92 -11.84 19.86 -23.96
C LYS A 92 -10.58 20.43 -24.62
N GLY A 93 -9.79 19.62 -25.36
CA GLY A 93 -8.63 20.08 -26.14
C GLY A 93 -7.41 20.48 -25.31
N HIS A 94 -7.26 19.99 -24.08
CA HIS A 94 -6.07 20.24 -23.25
C HIS A 94 -5.07 19.09 -23.39
N GLU A 95 -3.81 19.41 -23.77
CA GLU A 95 -2.71 18.44 -23.71
C GLU A 95 -2.28 18.22 -22.25
N PRO A 96 -2.26 16.96 -21.76
CA PRO A 96 -1.87 16.68 -20.39
C PRO A 96 -0.35 16.81 -20.20
N SER A 97 0.08 17.65 -19.26
CA SER A 97 1.46 17.66 -18.79
C SER A 97 1.72 16.40 -17.94
N ILE A 98 2.71 15.62 -18.34
CA ILE A 98 3.06 14.35 -17.70
C ILE A 98 3.88 14.63 -16.43
N ASP A 99 3.27 14.49 -15.27
CA ASP A 99 3.98 14.46 -13.99
C ASP A 99 4.71 13.12 -13.81
N THR A 100 6.03 13.15 -13.98
CA THR A 100 6.91 11.97 -14.02
C THR A 100 7.03 11.24 -12.68
N SER A 101 6.63 11.84 -11.59
CA SER A 101 6.72 11.24 -10.24
C SER A 101 5.75 10.06 -10.04
N HIS A 102 4.61 10.05 -10.73
CA HIS A 102 3.63 8.95 -10.70
C HIS A 102 4.00 7.76 -11.60
N GLN A 103 4.85 7.95 -12.61
CA GLN A 103 5.21 6.87 -13.55
C GLN A 103 6.04 5.76 -12.89
N LEU A 104 6.83 6.06 -11.86
CA LEU A 104 7.65 5.05 -11.18
C LEU A 104 6.81 4.02 -10.41
N TYR A 105 5.64 4.43 -9.91
CA TYR A 105 4.71 3.51 -9.23
C TYR A 105 3.89 2.66 -10.20
N ASN A 106 3.70 3.11 -11.44
CA ASN A 106 2.87 2.45 -12.44
C ASN A 106 3.63 1.43 -13.30
N THR A 107 4.96 1.49 -13.37
CA THR A 107 5.79 0.64 -14.25
C THR A 107 6.49 -0.50 -13.53
N LEU A 108 6.62 -0.46 -12.22
CA LEU A 108 7.20 -1.57 -11.46
C LEU A 108 6.09 -2.58 -11.13
N ASP A 109 6.06 -3.69 -11.83
CA ASP A 109 5.43 -4.91 -11.33
C ASP A 109 5.90 -5.09 -9.88
N GLY A 110 4.96 -5.23 -8.93
CA GLY A 110 5.28 -5.30 -7.51
C GLY A 110 6.32 -6.37 -7.17
N LYS A 111 6.40 -7.45 -7.97
CA LYS A 111 7.44 -8.47 -7.88
C LYS A 111 8.82 -7.94 -8.28
N ALA A 112 8.90 -7.14 -9.35
CA ALA A 112 10.17 -6.55 -9.80
C ALA A 112 10.69 -5.53 -8.78
N ALA A 113 9.82 -4.72 -8.19
CA ALA A 113 10.18 -3.80 -7.11
C ALA A 113 10.71 -4.52 -5.88
N ALA A 114 10.07 -5.60 -5.45
CA ALA A 114 10.51 -6.41 -4.32
C ALA A 114 11.90 -7.02 -4.56
N LEU A 115 12.16 -7.54 -5.77
CA LEU A 115 13.47 -8.07 -6.15
C LEU A 115 14.56 -6.98 -6.18
N LEU A 116 14.25 -5.78 -6.65
CA LEU A 116 15.19 -4.67 -6.63
C LEU A 116 15.51 -4.19 -5.21
N ILE A 117 14.52 -4.19 -4.30
CA ILE A 117 14.74 -3.89 -2.88
C ILE A 117 15.74 -4.85 -2.26
N GLN A 118 15.74 -6.13 -2.64
CA GLN A 118 16.71 -7.12 -2.13
C GLN A 118 18.16 -6.82 -2.54
N ARG A 119 18.37 -6.07 -3.62
CA ARG A 119 19.71 -5.64 -4.08
C ARG A 119 20.25 -4.39 -3.38
N LEU A 120 19.43 -3.73 -2.58
CA LEU A 120 19.87 -2.56 -1.83
C LEU A 120 20.81 -2.95 -0.67
N PRO A 121 21.75 -2.06 -0.27
CA PRO A 121 22.52 -2.23 0.96
C PRO A 121 21.59 -2.42 2.16
N GLU A 122 21.98 -3.25 3.13
CA GLU A 122 21.14 -3.75 4.21
C GLU A 122 20.41 -2.64 4.98
N LYS A 123 21.10 -1.54 5.28
CA LYS A 123 20.52 -0.39 5.97
C LYS A 123 19.33 0.25 5.24
N TYR A 124 19.32 0.21 3.89
CA TYR A 124 18.21 0.74 3.08
C TYR A 124 17.16 -0.34 2.83
N LYS A 125 17.58 -1.58 2.59
CA LYS A 125 16.71 -2.73 2.35
C LYS A 125 15.67 -2.88 3.45
N LYS A 126 16.11 -2.86 4.72
CA LYS A 126 15.23 -2.95 5.89
C LYS A 126 14.17 -1.86 5.90
N ILE A 127 14.58 -0.59 5.70
CA ILE A 127 13.66 0.55 5.71
C ILE A 127 12.72 0.53 4.50
N MET A 128 13.24 0.17 3.31
CA MET A 128 12.44 0.07 2.09
C MET A 128 11.39 -1.04 2.19
N ASN A 129 11.76 -2.21 2.73
CA ASN A 129 10.80 -3.27 3.04
C ASN A 129 9.69 -2.79 3.99
N MET A 130 10.06 -2.20 5.11
CA MET A 130 9.08 -1.68 6.08
C MET A 130 8.18 -0.61 5.44
N ARG A 131 8.74 0.28 4.62
CA ARG A 131 8.02 1.41 4.03
C ARG A 131 7.12 1.00 2.88
N TYR A 132 7.62 0.16 1.95
CA TYR A 132 6.96 -0.09 0.66
C TYR A 132 6.34 -1.49 0.55
N ILE A 133 6.84 -2.48 1.26
CA ILE A 133 6.26 -3.83 1.30
C ILE A 133 5.29 -3.97 2.48
N GLN A 134 5.72 -3.57 3.70
CA GLN A 134 4.87 -3.65 4.89
C GLN A 134 4.01 -2.39 5.09
N LEU A 135 4.22 -1.35 4.26
CA LEU A 135 3.44 -0.10 4.22
C LEU A 135 3.38 0.66 5.54
N LEU A 136 4.43 0.54 6.35
CA LEU A 136 4.55 1.24 7.61
C LEU A 136 4.83 2.74 7.38
N SER A 137 4.26 3.58 8.23
CA SER A 137 4.57 5.01 8.25
C SER A 137 5.98 5.26 8.80
N ILE A 138 6.56 6.41 8.48
CA ILE A 138 7.86 6.84 9.05
C ILE A 138 7.84 6.80 10.58
N LYS A 139 6.70 7.16 11.20
CA LYS A 139 6.51 7.11 12.66
C LYS A 139 6.58 5.67 13.19
N GLU A 140 5.89 4.73 12.55
CA GLU A 140 5.89 3.32 12.97
C GLU A 140 7.28 2.70 12.78
N ILE A 141 7.95 2.98 11.66
CA ILE A 141 9.31 2.51 11.40
C ILE A 141 10.27 3.07 12.46
N ALA A 142 10.17 4.35 12.79
CA ALA A 142 10.98 4.99 13.83
C ALA A 142 10.79 4.28 15.18
N THR A 143 9.54 3.98 15.56
CA THR A 143 9.23 3.24 16.80
C THR A 143 9.81 1.82 16.78
N ILE A 144 9.67 1.09 15.67
CA ILE A 144 10.16 -0.29 15.54
C ILE A 144 11.69 -0.36 15.56
N THR A 145 12.35 0.62 14.94
CA THR A 145 13.81 0.62 14.78
C THR A 145 14.56 1.34 15.89
N GLY A 146 13.86 2.09 16.76
CA GLY A 146 14.46 2.96 17.77
C GLY A 146 15.17 4.18 17.20
N GLN A 147 15.02 4.49 15.91
CA GLN A 147 15.66 5.62 15.25
C GLN A 147 14.75 6.83 15.18
N SER A 148 15.33 8.03 15.04
CA SER A 148 14.52 9.25 14.88
C SER A 148 13.79 9.24 13.52
N ARG A 149 12.63 9.94 13.46
CA ARG A 149 11.84 10.08 12.23
C ARG A 149 12.65 10.69 11.09
N ASN A 150 13.50 11.66 11.38
CA ASN A 150 14.37 12.31 10.39
C ASN A 150 15.37 11.32 9.78
N VAL A 151 15.98 10.48 10.61
CA VAL A 151 16.90 9.42 10.14
C VAL A 151 16.19 8.45 9.23
N ILE A 152 14.99 7.97 9.61
CA ILE A 152 14.20 7.07 8.79
C ILE A 152 13.79 7.74 7.46
N ALA A 153 13.35 8.99 7.48
CA ALA A 153 12.98 9.74 6.28
C ALA A 153 14.16 9.85 5.31
N VAL A 154 15.34 10.20 5.81
CA VAL A 154 16.57 10.30 5.00
C VAL A 154 16.99 8.93 4.45
N GLN A 155 16.89 7.86 5.25
CA GLN A 155 17.20 6.51 4.79
C GLN A 155 16.21 6.03 3.71
N ALA A 156 14.92 6.30 3.86
CA ALA A 156 13.90 5.98 2.87
C ALA A 156 14.15 6.74 1.56
N TYR A 157 14.45 8.04 1.63
CA TYR A 157 14.78 8.85 0.46
C TYR A 157 16.01 8.32 -0.28
N ARG A 158 17.13 8.10 0.44
CA ARG A 158 18.36 7.55 -0.15
C ARG A 158 18.18 6.12 -0.69
N GLY A 159 17.34 5.32 -0.04
CA GLY A 159 16.95 4.00 -0.52
C GLY A 159 16.20 4.08 -1.85
N LEU A 160 15.26 5.01 -1.98
CA LEU A 160 14.50 5.25 -3.19
C LEU A 160 15.40 5.71 -4.35
N GLU A 161 16.33 6.63 -4.10
CA GLU A 161 17.29 7.09 -5.10
C GLU A 161 18.18 5.95 -5.62
N LYS A 162 18.64 5.06 -4.72
CA LYS A 162 19.40 3.87 -5.14
C LYS A 162 18.55 2.89 -5.93
N LEU A 163 17.29 2.71 -5.54
CA LEU A 163 16.35 1.85 -6.26
C LEU A 163 16.12 2.35 -7.69
N LYS A 164 15.94 3.66 -7.87
CA LYS A 164 15.81 4.30 -9.19
C LYS A 164 17.03 4.01 -10.07
N ARG A 165 18.24 4.16 -9.52
CA ARG A 165 19.49 3.85 -10.27
C ARG A 165 19.55 2.39 -10.69
N LEU A 166 19.22 1.44 -9.81
CA LEU A 166 19.18 0.03 -10.13
C LEU A 166 18.12 -0.33 -11.20
N TYR A 167 17.04 0.45 -11.25
CA TYR A 167 16.00 0.26 -12.26
C TYR A 167 16.45 0.76 -13.65
N HIS A 168 17.11 1.92 -13.71
CA HIS A 168 17.58 2.51 -14.97
C HIS A 168 18.88 1.88 -15.50
N SER A 169 19.57 1.09 -14.69
CA SER A 169 20.80 0.36 -15.11
C SER A 169 20.50 -1.00 -15.74
N ARG A 170 19.24 -1.31 -16.03
CA ARG A 170 18.77 -2.45 -16.79
C ARG A 170 18.59 -2.08 -18.25
#